data_693e61e9b79ba7548974ca855f23fcac
#
_entry.id   693e61e9b79ba7548974ca855f23fcac
#
_cell.length_a   1.000
_cell.length_b   1.000
_cell.length_c   1.000
_cell.angle_alpha   90.00
_cell.angle_beta   90.00
_cell.angle_gamma   90.00
#
_symmetry.space_group_name_H-M   'P 1'
#
loop_
_entity.id
_entity.type
_entity.pdbx_description
1 polymer ?
#
loop_
_entity_poly.entity_id
_entity_poly.type
_entity_poly.pdbx_seq_one_letter_code
_entity_poly.pdbx_strand_id
1 'polypeptide(L)'
;MTAEISSPFTIQPRLVCNNPQAILGELRIMRAIIAIIALLALVGCAGEAPIEEPTMYADMASAGARLDTQAAATMISQYRQNNGLGAVVVDPDLMKLAEAQSQVMASRNKLDHDVKAPLARRLNASGYPATLAVENVSAGYHTLAEAFSGWRDSPPHRANMLKNGVTKLGIASSYAPNTKYKVFWTLILASSDPR
;
A
#
# COMPACT_ATOMS: atom_id res chain seq x y z
N MET A 1 -98.69 -32.81 19.87
CA MET A 1 -97.65 -32.70 18.79
C MET A 1 -96.31 -32.66 19.45
N THR A 2 -95.59 -33.72 19.26
CA THR A 2 -94.43 -34.19 19.97
C THR A 2 -93.16 -33.50 19.51
N ALA A 3 -92.36 -32.94 20.48
CA ALA A 3 -91.01 -32.43 20.25
C ALA A 3 -90.02 -33.51 20.63
N GLU A 4 -89.17 -33.89 19.69
CA GLU A 4 -88.03 -34.79 19.94
C GLU A 4 -86.81 -34.07 20.56
N ILE A 5 -86.26 -34.71 21.56
CA ILE A 5 -85.13 -34.24 22.35
C ILE A 5 -83.86 -34.81 21.69
N SER A 6 -82.97 -33.90 21.25
CA SER A 6 -81.65 -34.25 20.74
C SER A 6 -80.70 -34.62 21.85
N SER A 7 -79.93 -35.69 21.65
CA SER A 7 -78.94 -36.22 22.54
C SER A 7 -77.69 -35.37 22.63
N PRO A 8 -76.99 -35.34 23.77
CA PRO A 8 -75.73 -34.61 23.92
C PRO A 8 -74.56 -35.40 23.33
N PHE A 9 -73.74 -34.68 22.58
CA PHE A 9 -72.49 -35.14 21.97
C PHE A 9 -71.40 -35.30 23.05
N THR A 10 -71.00 -36.53 23.34
CA THR A 10 -69.96 -36.84 24.31
C THR A 10 -68.56 -36.76 23.63
N ILE A 11 -67.76 -35.75 23.96
CA ILE A 11 -66.38 -35.65 23.50
C ILE A 11 -65.56 -36.59 24.43
N GLN A 12 -65.04 -37.66 23.87
CA GLN A 12 -64.04 -38.47 24.53
C GLN A 12 -62.63 -37.84 24.40
N PRO A 13 -61.89 -37.69 25.50
CA PRO A 13 -60.49 -37.26 25.41
C PRO A 13 -59.62 -38.35 24.76
N ARG A 14 -58.95 -38.03 23.65
CA ARG A 14 -57.91 -38.91 23.10
C ARG A 14 -56.75 -38.96 24.06
N LEU A 15 -56.51 -40.14 24.60
CA LEU A 15 -55.23 -40.47 25.30
C LEU A 15 -54.09 -40.39 24.30
N VAL A 16 -53.29 -39.33 24.40
CA VAL A 16 -52.01 -39.24 23.68
C VAL A 16 -51.06 -40.19 24.34
N CYS A 17 -50.82 -41.35 23.71
CA CYS A 17 -49.76 -42.26 24.12
C CYS A 17 -48.40 -41.55 23.97
N ASN A 18 -47.85 -41.01 25.05
CA ASN A 18 -46.48 -40.52 25.07
C ASN A 18 -45.54 -41.75 24.94
N ASN A 19 -45.03 -41.93 23.73
CA ASN A 19 -43.99 -42.94 23.47
C ASN A 19 -42.63 -42.39 23.97
N PRO A 20 -42.06 -42.91 25.07
CA PRO A 20 -40.81 -42.42 25.64
C PRO A 20 -39.61 -42.55 24.69
N GLN A 21 -39.71 -43.46 23.70
CA GLN A 21 -38.69 -43.64 22.66
C GLN A 21 -38.65 -42.45 21.66
N ALA A 22 -39.78 -41.85 21.35
CA ALA A 22 -39.85 -40.67 20.45
C ALA A 22 -39.22 -39.46 21.12
N ILE A 23 -39.44 -39.24 22.42
CA ILE A 23 -38.86 -38.11 23.17
C ILE A 23 -37.34 -38.22 23.26
N LEU A 24 -36.79 -39.41 23.43
CA LEU A 24 -35.33 -39.64 23.45
C LEU A 24 -34.69 -39.42 22.07
N GLY A 25 -35.40 -39.72 20.99
CA GLY A 25 -34.96 -39.43 19.61
C GLY A 25 -34.83 -37.91 19.34
N GLU A 26 -35.87 -37.17 19.69
CA GLU A 26 -35.89 -35.70 19.54
C GLU A 26 -34.80 -35.01 20.37
N LEU A 27 -34.56 -35.49 21.60
CA LEU A 27 -33.50 -34.92 22.46
C LEU A 27 -32.08 -35.17 21.91
N ARG A 28 -31.86 -36.30 21.23
CA ARG A 28 -30.59 -36.60 20.56
C ARG A 28 -30.34 -35.72 19.33
N ILE A 29 -31.38 -35.50 18.52
CA ILE A 29 -31.32 -34.64 17.34
C ILE A 29 -31.06 -33.18 17.75
N MET A 30 -31.76 -32.71 18.79
CA MET A 30 -31.61 -31.35 19.29
C MET A 30 -30.19 -31.12 19.85
N ARG A 31 -29.61 -32.09 20.56
CA ARG A 31 -28.21 -32.01 21.06
C ARG A 31 -27.19 -31.99 19.90
N ALA A 32 -27.44 -32.80 18.83
CA ALA A 32 -26.58 -32.80 17.65
C ALA A 32 -26.63 -31.45 16.90
N ILE A 33 -27.81 -30.85 16.77
CA ILE A 33 -27.98 -29.55 16.13
C ILE A 33 -27.27 -28.42 16.95
N ILE A 34 -27.41 -28.44 18.29
CA ILE A 34 -26.74 -27.48 19.17
C ILE A 34 -25.21 -27.64 19.06
N ALA A 35 -24.69 -28.86 19.00
CA ALA A 35 -23.26 -29.12 18.84
C ALA A 35 -22.74 -28.65 17.48
N ILE A 36 -23.48 -28.79 16.41
CA ILE A 36 -23.14 -28.31 15.08
C ILE A 36 -23.15 -26.77 15.04
N ILE A 37 -24.15 -26.13 15.64
CA ILE A 37 -24.22 -24.66 15.71
C ILE A 37 -23.06 -24.11 16.55
N ALA A 38 -22.73 -24.76 17.69
CA ALA A 38 -21.57 -24.36 18.51
C ALA A 38 -20.24 -24.55 17.74
N LEU A 39 -20.11 -25.60 16.92
CA LEU A 39 -18.91 -25.82 16.10
C LEU A 39 -18.79 -24.79 14.98
N LEU A 40 -19.91 -24.40 14.36
CA LEU A 40 -19.94 -23.34 13.32
C LEU A 40 -19.64 -21.95 13.90
N ALA A 41 -20.02 -21.69 15.15
CA ALA A 41 -19.69 -20.42 15.82
C ALA A 41 -18.19 -20.27 16.14
N LEU A 42 -17.44 -21.35 16.26
CA LEU A 42 -15.99 -21.35 16.48
C LEU A 42 -15.17 -21.07 15.23
N VAL A 43 -15.73 -21.23 14.02
CA VAL A 43 -15.04 -20.96 12.75
C VAL A 43 -15.09 -19.47 12.37
N GLY A 44 -15.93 -18.66 13.04
CA GLY A 44 -16.14 -17.25 12.73
C GLY A 44 -15.07 -16.26 13.21
N CYS A 45 -14.03 -16.72 13.94
CA CYS A 45 -12.89 -15.88 14.33
C CYS A 45 -11.67 -16.17 13.42
N ALA A 46 -11.83 -16.18 12.11
CA ALA A 46 -10.73 -15.91 11.21
C ALA A 46 -10.42 -14.42 11.41
N GLY A 47 -9.40 -14.09 12.21
CA GLY A 47 -8.95 -12.73 12.42
C GLY A 47 -8.75 -12.06 11.07
N GLU A 48 -9.26 -10.86 10.89
CA GLU A 48 -8.92 -10.02 9.76
C GLU A 48 -7.39 -9.99 9.64
N ALA A 49 -6.88 -10.36 8.46
CA ALA A 49 -5.45 -10.24 8.20
C ALA A 49 -5.05 -8.79 8.50
N PRO A 50 -3.91 -8.54 9.19
CA PRO A 50 -3.45 -7.19 9.43
C PRO A 50 -3.45 -6.42 8.12
N ILE A 51 -4.09 -5.26 8.07
CA ILE A 51 -4.02 -4.36 6.91
C ILE A 51 -2.56 -3.93 6.84
N GLU A 52 -1.81 -4.48 5.89
CA GLU A 52 -0.43 -4.09 5.66
C GLU A 52 -0.43 -2.64 5.14
N GLU A 53 0.24 -1.75 5.87
CA GLU A 53 0.32 -0.34 5.49
C GLU A 53 1.02 -0.22 4.12
N PRO A 54 0.48 0.57 3.16
CA PRO A 54 1.13 0.72 1.87
C PRO A 54 2.57 1.20 2.02
N THR A 55 3.49 0.61 1.28
CA THR A 55 4.94 0.87 1.38
C THR A 55 5.33 2.33 1.19
N MET A 56 4.48 3.14 0.54
CA MET A 56 4.67 4.57 0.40
C MET A 56 4.63 5.35 1.72
N TYR A 57 4.07 4.78 2.79
CA TYR A 57 4.04 5.37 4.13
C TYR A 57 5.12 4.81 5.07
N ALA A 58 5.96 3.88 4.59
CA ALA A 58 7.06 3.35 5.38
C ALA A 58 8.02 4.48 5.82
N ASP A 59 8.38 4.48 7.12
CA ASP A 59 9.26 5.50 7.69
C ASP A 59 10.72 5.28 7.27
N MET A 60 11.22 6.18 6.41
CA MET A 60 12.61 6.21 5.96
C MET A 60 13.55 6.86 6.98
N ALA A 61 13.04 7.43 8.07
CA ALA A 61 13.85 7.96 9.17
C ALA A 61 14.27 6.89 10.19
N SER A 62 14.40 5.65 9.75
CA SER A 62 14.83 4.51 10.58
C SER A 62 16.02 3.78 9.98
N ALA A 63 16.86 3.21 10.85
CA ALA A 63 18.01 2.44 10.41
C ALA A 63 17.56 1.15 9.68
N GLY A 64 18.09 0.93 8.48
CA GLY A 64 17.76 -0.23 7.67
C GLY A 64 16.47 -0.11 6.87
N ALA A 65 15.77 1.05 6.91
CA ALA A 65 14.62 1.32 6.07
C ALA A 65 14.97 1.12 4.58
N ARG A 66 14.04 0.53 3.84
CA ARG A 66 14.19 0.28 2.40
C ARG A 66 13.06 0.95 1.65
N LEU A 67 13.43 1.81 0.72
CA LEU A 67 12.49 2.45 -0.18
C LEU A 67 11.95 1.43 -1.18
N ASP A 68 10.63 1.32 -1.29
CA ASP A 68 9.98 0.61 -2.38
C ASP A 68 10.05 1.46 -3.66
N THR A 69 11.06 1.18 -4.47
CA THR A 69 11.33 1.90 -5.71
C THR A 69 10.29 1.63 -6.78
N GLN A 70 9.64 0.45 -6.74
CA GLN A 70 8.57 0.12 -7.66
C GLN A 70 7.28 0.88 -7.31
N ALA A 71 6.95 1.00 -6.04
CA ALA A 71 5.85 1.85 -5.59
C ALA A 71 6.10 3.32 -5.98
N ALA A 72 7.33 3.82 -5.85
CA ALA A 72 7.71 5.16 -6.28
C ALA A 72 7.53 5.36 -7.80
N ALA A 73 7.99 4.41 -8.62
CA ALA A 73 7.81 4.46 -10.07
C ALA A 73 6.34 4.41 -10.47
N THR A 74 5.54 3.59 -9.79
CA THR A 74 4.09 3.50 -10.02
C THR A 74 3.39 4.82 -9.68
N MET A 75 3.70 5.43 -8.53
CA MET A 75 3.12 6.69 -8.08
C MET A 75 3.45 7.84 -9.05
N ILE A 76 4.72 7.96 -9.46
CA ILE A 76 5.16 9.00 -10.39
C ILE A 76 4.57 8.77 -11.79
N SER A 77 4.52 7.51 -12.25
CA SER A 77 3.89 7.16 -13.53
C SER A 77 2.42 7.51 -13.56
N GLN A 78 1.67 7.17 -12.52
CA GLN A 78 0.25 7.51 -12.40
C GLN A 78 0.03 9.03 -12.40
N TYR A 79 0.86 9.78 -11.67
CA TYR A 79 0.79 11.24 -11.67
C TYR A 79 1.06 11.82 -13.05
N ARG A 80 2.06 11.30 -13.78
CA ARG A 80 2.37 11.71 -15.15
C ARG A 80 1.22 11.37 -16.11
N GLN A 81 0.67 10.15 -16.04
CA GLN A 81 -0.47 9.72 -16.87
C GLN A 81 -1.71 10.58 -16.64
N ASN A 82 -2.00 10.96 -15.40
CA ASN A 82 -3.10 11.88 -15.07
C ASN A 82 -2.91 13.29 -15.65
N ASN A 83 -1.67 13.60 -16.06
CA ASN A 83 -1.31 14.86 -16.74
C ASN A 83 -1.00 14.65 -18.25
N GLY A 84 -1.44 13.53 -18.86
CA GLY A 84 -1.32 13.26 -20.29
C GLY A 84 0.09 12.87 -20.76
N LEU A 85 0.97 12.44 -19.82
CA LEU A 85 2.36 12.06 -20.13
C LEU A 85 2.57 10.55 -19.99
N GLY A 86 3.62 10.02 -20.63
CA GLY A 86 4.01 8.62 -20.53
C GLY A 86 4.49 8.22 -19.14
N ALA A 87 4.34 6.93 -18.80
CA ALA A 87 4.91 6.33 -17.61
C ALA A 87 6.46 6.37 -17.64
N VAL A 88 7.07 6.17 -16.47
CA VAL A 88 8.52 5.99 -16.31
C VAL A 88 8.79 4.63 -15.69
N VAL A 89 9.95 4.05 -15.99
CA VAL A 89 10.40 2.78 -15.44
C VAL A 89 11.70 2.95 -14.67
N VAL A 90 11.89 2.12 -13.63
CA VAL A 90 13.12 2.12 -12.83
C VAL A 90 14.32 1.77 -13.72
N ASP A 91 15.36 2.57 -13.61
CA ASP A 91 16.63 2.36 -14.31
C ASP A 91 17.74 2.15 -13.28
N PRO A 92 18.46 1.01 -13.31
CA PRO A 92 19.46 0.67 -12.30
C PRO A 92 20.64 1.65 -12.23
N ASP A 93 21.01 2.28 -13.33
CA ASP A 93 22.14 3.23 -13.33
C ASP A 93 21.70 4.59 -12.78
N LEU A 94 20.47 5.03 -13.08
CA LEU A 94 19.88 6.20 -12.43
C LEU A 94 19.64 5.97 -10.94
N MET A 95 19.30 4.74 -10.51
CA MET A 95 19.21 4.38 -9.09
C MET A 95 20.53 4.60 -8.37
N LYS A 96 21.66 4.11 -8.90
CA LYS A 96 23.01 4.34 -8.35
C LYS A 96 23.35 5.82 -8.23
N LEU A 97 22.98 6.61 -9.25
CA LEU A 97 23.21 8.07 -9.25
C LEU A 97 22.37 8.79 -8.21
N ALA A 98 21.10 8.40 -8.06
CA ALA A 98 20.21 8.95 -7.04
C ALA A 98 20.68 8.61 -5.63
N GLU A 99 21.10 7.35 -5.41
CA GLU A 99 21.67 6.89 -4.14
C GLU A 99 22.94 7.66 -3.78
N ALA A 100 23.89 7.78 -4.70
CA ALA A 100 25.13 8.53 -4.48
C ALA A 100 24.87 10.00 -4.13
N GLN A 101 23.85 10.63 -4.75
CA GLN A 101 23.48 12.01 -4.47
C GLN A 101 22.82 12.15 -3.09
N SER A 102 21.85 11.29 -2.75
CA SER A 102 21.19 11.33 -1.45
C SER A 102 22.19 11.08 -0.30
N GLN A 103 23.12 10.13 -0.48
CA GLN A 103 24.15 9.81 0.49
C GLN A 103 25.13 10.99 0.71
N VAL A 104 25.56 11.67 -0.35
CA VAL A 104 26.48 12.79 -0.20
C VAL A 104 25.82 14.01 0.43
N MET A 105 24.53 14.25 0.15
CA MET A 105 23.75 15.28 0.85
C MET A 105 23.59 14.94 2.33
N ALA A 106 23.28 13.68 2.66
CA ALA A 106 23.17 13.18 4.03
C ALA A 106 24.48 13.32 4.80
N SER A 107 25.61 12.86 4.22
CA SER A 107 26.92 12.91 4.86
C SER A 107 27.43 14.33 5.12
N ARG A 108 27.05 15.28 4.28
CA ARG A 108 27.42 16.71 4.41
C ARG A 108 26.35 17.56 5.11
N ASN A 109 25.23 16.94 5.50
CA ASN A 109 24.07 17.64 6.05
C ASN A 109 23.68 18.88 5.22
N LYS A 110 23.72 18.74 3.89
CA LYS A 110 23.49 19.85 2.95
C LYS A 110 22.51 19.43 1.85
N LEU A 111 21.37 20.11 1.77
CA LEU A 111 20.44 19.99 0.66
C LEU A 111 20.91 20.86 -0.50
N ASP A 112 21.44 20.25 -1.55
CA ASP A 112 22.02 20.95 -2.69
C ASP A 112 22.14 19.98 -3.89
N HIS A 113 21.70 20.42 -5.06
CA HIS A 113 21.85 19.68 -6.32
C HIS A 113 23.33 19.41 -6.67
N ASP A 114 24.18 20.37 -6.37
CA ASP A 114 25.58 20.39 -6.79
C ASP A 114 26.56 20.00 -5.66
N VAL A 115 26.07 19.39 -4.59
CA VAL A 115 26.85 19.07 -3.40
C VAL A 115 28.17 18.31 -3.70
N LYS A 116 28.23 17.53 -4.75
CA LYS A 116 29.44 16.89 -5.29
C LYS A 116 29.75 17.42 -6.70
N ALA A 117 28.75 17.45 -7.57
CA ALA A 117 28.83 17.94 -8.94
C ALA A 117 27.41 18.09 -9.53
N PRO A 118 27.20 18.98 -10.52
CA PRO A 118 25.96 19.09 -11.26
C PRO A 118 25.50 17.76 -11.88
N LEU A 119 24.18 17.56 -11.99
CA LEU A 119 23.59 16.32 -12.53
C LEU A 119 24.23 15.93 -13.87
N ALA A 120 24.37 16.86 -14.81
CA ALA A 120 24.98 16.59 -16.12
C ALA A 120 26.40 16.00 -16.01
N ARG A 121 27.22 16.52 -15.09
CA ARG A 121 28.58 15.99 -14.86
C ARG A 121 28.54 14.59 -14.24
N ARG A 122 27.59 14.33 -13.33
CA ARG A 122 27.42 13.00 -12.69
C ARG A 122 26.99 11.96 -13.72
N LEU A 123 26.05 12.31 -14.61
CA LEU A 123 25.61 11.45 -15.74
C LEU A 123 26.78 11.15 -16.67
N ASN A 124 27.51 12.15 -17.12
CA ASN A 124 28.67 11.97 -17.99
C ASN A 124 29.75 11.11 -17.36
N ALA A 125 30.08 11.33 -16.08
CA ALA A 125 31.08 10.58 -15.38
C ALA A 125 30.69 9.10 -15.16
N SER A 126 29.39 8.78 -15.12
CA SER A 126 28.89 7.42 -15.03
C SER A 126 28.78 6.72 -16.40
N GLY A 127 28.98 7.45 -17.50
CA GLY A 127 28.75 6.96 -18.86
C GLY A 127 27.27 6.78 -19.20
N TYR A 128 26.35 7.38 -18.45
CA TYR A 128 24.93 7.29 -18.74
C TYR A 128 24.57 8.15 -19.97
N PRO A 129 23.98 7.57 -21.05
CA PRO A 129 23.76 8.27 -22.30
C PRO A 129 22.47 9.09 -22.27
N ALA A 130 22.35 10.03 -21.29
CA ALA A 130 21.17 10.86 -21.18
C ALA A 130 21.06 11.84 -22.35
N THR A 131 19.92 11.85 -23.01
CA THR A 131 19.52 12.89 -23.97
C THR A 131 18.72 14.00 -23.29
N LEU A 132 18.07 13.68 -22.19
CA LEU A 132 17.33 14.58 -21.32
C LEU A 132 17.41 14.07 -19.87
N ALA A 133 17.65 14.95 -18.92
CA ALA A 133 17.58 14.57 -17.49
C ALA A 133 17.17 15.77 -16.63
N VAL A 134 16.42 15.48 -15.58
CA VAL A 134 16.00 16.42 -14.53
C VAL A 134 16.13 15.76 -13.15
N GLU A 135 16.27 16.58 -12.12
CA GLU A 135 16.44 16.11 -10.75
C GLU A 135 15.57 16.89 -9.77
N ASN A 136 14.97 16.18 -8.83
CA ASN A 136 14.41 16.74 -7.61
C ASN A 136 15.23 16.25 -6.42
N VAL A 137 15.62 17.16 -5.54
CA VAL A 137 16.20 16.85 -4.24
C VAL A 137 15.35 17.46 -3.14
N SER A 138 15.24 16.77 -2.02
CA SER A 138 14.55 17.28 -0.83
C SER A 138 15.11 16.65 0.44
N ALA A 139 14.75 17.23 1.59
CA ALA A 139 15.14 16.71 2.89
C ALA A 139 14.07 17.01 3.94
N GLY A 140 13.96 16.14 4.95
CA GLY A 140 13.02 16.29 6.06
C GLY A 140 11.68 15.57 5.86
N TYR A 141 11.41 14.98 4.72
CA TYR A 141 10.29 14.09 4.51
C TYR A 141 10.66 12.68 4.99
N HIS A 142 9.81 12.06 5.79
CA HIS A 142 10.09 10.75 6.36
C HIS A 142 9.53 9.60 5.51
N THR A 143 8.53 9.87 4.67
CA THR A 143 7.91 8.87 3.81
C THR A 143 7.98 9.25 2.34
N LEU A 144 7.83 8.26 1.46
CA LEU A 144 7.71 8.50 0.02
C LEU A 144 6.51 9.39 -0.30
N ALA A 145 5.38 9.18 0.39
CA ALA A 145 4.16 9.95 0.20
C ALA A 145 4.37 11.43 0.52
N GLU A 146 5.10 11.75 1.58
CA GLU A 146 5.47 13.14 1.94
C GLU A 146 6.40 13.76 0.92
N ALA A 147 7.46 13.06 0.50
CA ALA A 147 8.42 13.54 -0.50
C ALA A 147 7.71 13.84 -1.83
N PHE A 148 6.87 12.90 -2.29
CA PHE A 148 6.07 13.09 -3.50
C PHE A 148 5.13 14.31 -3.38
N SER A 149 4.41 14.46 -2.26
CA SER A 149 3.51 15.58 -2.04
C SER A 149 4.26 16.92 -2.05
N GLY A 150 5.41 16.99 -1.37
CA GLY A 150 6.27 18.18 -1.40
C GLY A 150 6.76 18.53 -2.81
N TRP A 151 7.13 17.54 -3.61
CA TRP A 151 7.53 17.79 -5.01
C TRP A 151 6.34 18.18 -5.89
N ARG A 152 5.17 17.58 -5.69
CA ARG A 152 3.94 17.93 -6.44
C ARG A 152 3.51 19.38 -6.17
N ASP A 153 3.60 19.82 -4.94
CA ASP A 153 3.11 21.11 -4.50
C ASP A 153 4.11 22.25 -4.77
N SER A 154 5.38 21.91 -5.03
CA SER A 154 6.44 22.85 -5.43
C SER A 154 6.49 23.01 -6.95
N PRO A 155 6.24 24.23 -7.52
CA PRO A 155 6.20 24.43 -8.97
C PRO A 155 7.44 23.93 -9.71
N PRO A 156 8.71 24.21 -9.28
CA PRO A 156 9.88 23.71 -9.99
C PRO A 156 10.03 22.20 -9.93
N HIS A 157 9.77 21.57 -8.78
CA HIS A 157 9.84 20.12 -8.64
C HIS A 157 8.74 19.42 -9.44
N ARG A 158 7.53 19.98 -9.44
CA ARG A 158 6.42 19.50 -10.27
C ARG A 158 6.76 19.55 -11.76
N ALA A 159 7.37 20.62 -12.23
CA ALA A 159 7.79 20.76 -13.62
C ALA A 159 8.79 19.65 -14.02
N ASN A 160 9.70 19.26 -13.12
CA ASN A 160 10.60 18.14 -13.33
C ASN A 160 9.85 16.80 -13.39
N MET A 161 8.91 16.53 -12.47
CA MET A 161 8.12 15.30 -12.50
C MET A 161 7.27 15.20 -13.76
N LEU A 162 6.81 16.31 -14.30
CA LEU A 162 6.01 16.42 -15.52
C LEU A 162 6.86 16.72 -16.78
N LYS A 163 8.18 16.54 -16.71
CA LYS A 163 9.04 16.74 -17.88
C LYS A 163 8.64 15.81 -19.00
N ASN A 164 8.29 16.38 -20.14
CA ASN A 164 7.98 15.57 -21.33
C ASN A 164 9.25 14.91 -21.86
N GLY A 165 9.12 13.71 -22.45
CA GLY A 165 10.21 12.97 -23.06
C GLY A 165 11.03 12.11 -22.11
N VAL A 166 10.90 12.22 -20.78
CA VAL A 166 11.56 11.28 -19.84
C VAL A 166 10.80 9.96 -19.77
N THR A 167 11.55 8.85 -19.73
CA THR A 167 11.02 7.48 -19.71
C THR A 167 11.64 6.61 -18.61
N LYS A 168 12.69 7.08 -17.96
CA LYS A 168 13.47 6.37 -16.95
C LYS A 168 13.47 7.11 -15.63
N LEU A 169 13.59 6.36 -14.53
CA LEU A 169 13.55 6.87 -13.17
C LEU A 169 14.64 6.23 -12.31
N GLY A 170 15.33 7.06 -11.52
CA GLY A 170 16.11 6.65 -10.35
C GLY A 170 15.65 7.43 -9.13
N ILE A 171 15.40 6.76 -8.00
CA ILE A 171 14.98 7.40 -6.76
C ILE A 171 15.69 6.76 -5.58
N ALA A 172 16.11 7.57 -4.62
CA ALA A 172 16.71 7.09 -3.38
C ALA A 172 16.41 8.00 -2.21
N SER A 173 16.42 7.42 -1.02
CA SER A 173 16.44 8.13 0.26
C SER A 173 17.68 7.71 1.05
N SER A 174 18.25 8.63 1.84
CA SER A 174 19.37 8.36 2.73
C SER A 174 19.06 8.87 4.13
N TYR A 175 19.10 7.95 5.11
CA TYR A 175 18.89 8.28 6.52
C TYR A 175 20.18 8.81 7.15
N ALA A 176 20.07 9.94 7.88
CA ALA A 176 21.18 10.60 8.57
C ALA A 176 20.72 11.10 9.95
N PRO A 177 20.72 10.22 10.98
CA PRO A 177 20.09 10.48 12.29
C PRO A 177 20.60 11.71 13.01
N ASN A 178 21.85 12.09 12.78
CA ASN A 178 22.53 13.22 13.45
C ASN A 178 22.37 14.55 12.69
N THR A 179 21.51 14.59 11.65
CA THR A 179 21.23 15.81 10.90
C THR A 179 19.89 16.41 11.29
N LYS A 180 19.69 17.70 10.96
CA LYS A 180 18.40 18.38 11.14
C LYS A 180 17.25 17.66 10.41
N TYR A 181 17.54 17.18 9.20
CA TYR A 181 16.51 16.70 8.28
C TYR A 181 16.22 15.22 8.40
N LYS A 182 17.11 14.42 8.98
CA LYS A 182 17.01 12.95 9.14
C LYS A 182 17.04 12.18 7.84
N VAL A 183 16.30 12.59 6.82
CA VAL A 183 16.19 11.89 5.53
C VAL A 183 16.44 12.87 4.39
N PHE A 184 17.27 12.44 3.43
CA PHE A 184 17.58 13.16 2.20
C PHE A 184 17.12 12.35 0.99
N TRP A 185 16.43 13.00 0.06
CA TRP A 185 15.81 12.38 -1.10
C TRP A 185 16.41 12.88 -2.40
N THR A 186 16.54 11.98 -3.36
CA THR A 186 16.87 12.31 -4.74
C THR A 186 15.99 11.55 -5.69
N LEU A 187 15.35 12.25 -6.63
CA LEU A 187 14.64 11.70 -7.77
C LEU A 187 15.33 12.18 -9.05
N ILE A 188 15.75 11.28 -9.92
CA ILE A 188 16.26 11.59 -11.25
C ILE A 188 15.30 11.01 -12.27
N LEU A 189 14.87 11.83 -13.23
CA LEU A 189 14.10 11.40 -14.39
C LEU A 189 14.92 11.67 -15.64
N ALA A 190 15.02 10.70 -16.54
CA ALA A 190 15.81 10.85 -17.74
C ALA A 190 15.19 10.13 -18.95
N SER A 191 15.67 10.49 -20.14
CA SER A 191 15.63 9.67 -21.35
C SER A 191 17.06 9.32 -21.77
N SER A 192 17.22 8.16 -22.40
CA SER A 192 18.49 7.73 -22.96
C SER A 192 18.25 7.15 -24.35
N ASP A 193 19.21 7.32 -25.22
CA ASP A 193 19.20 6.58 -26.48
C ASP A 193 19.36 5.08 -26.21
N PRO A 194 18.65 4.21 -26.95
CA PRO A 194 18.89 2.77 -26.90
C PRO A 194 20.36 2.49 -27.27
N ARG A 195 21.03 1.72 -26.44
CA ARG A 195 22.37 1.20 -26.73
C ARG A 195 22.25 -0.04 -27.57
#